data_f0888d07d722790b87a301ba0a5868aa
#
_entry.id   f0888d07d722790b87a301ba0a5868aa
#
_cell.length_a   1.000
_cell.length_b   1.000
_cell.length_c   1.000
_cell.angle_alpha   90.00
_cell.angle_beta   90.00
_cell.angle_gamma   90.00
#
_symmetry.space_group_name_H-M   'P 1'
#
loop_
_entity.id
_entity.type
_entity.pdbx_description
1 polymer ?
#
loop_
_entity_poly.entity_id
_entity_poly.type
_entity_poly.pdbx_seq_one_letter_code
_entity_poly.pdbx_strand_id
1 'polypeptide(L)'
;AKLLATPEASLPRRLAKVTVAFEARGAVAVEAYAVSSCVGGGAARAMACAPEHAGHKFVPFGCVAARLGAPGGGRCYTFLPVPVRTGLPVDVNGYFELSSNRRDVWHGEDMAGAGRLKSEWNVALLKDVVAVAYARLLLALGAAAAGLWPLEAGAGPCWDACRAAVFDEARDLPLLTTDLDGGRAIEPKRCVAARAEDGAIADLLLLERLPVVALEPALHAALVASKCVGAECSPKFVRAFYI
;
A
#
# COMPACT_ATOMS: atom_id res chain seq x y z
N ALA A 1 -27.18 2.26 5.20
CA ALA A 1 -27.46 2.25 6.64
C ALA A 1 -26.52 1.34 7.43
N LYS A 2 -26.37 0.04 7.06
CA LYS A 2 -25.50 -0.91 7.82
C LYS A 2 -24.03 -0.49 7.82
N LEU A 3 -23.50 -0.04 6.67
CA LEU A 3 -22.12 0.42 6.56
C LEU A 3 -21.84 1.66 7.43
N LEU A 4 -22.79 2.61 7.50
CA LEU A 4 -22.68 3.79 8.35
C LEU A 4 -22.64 3.47 9.85
N ALA A 5 -23.42 2.47 10.27
CA ALA A 5 -23.50 2.05 11.67
C ALA A 5 -22.29 1.21 12.13
N THR A 6 -21.49 0.66 11.20
CA THR A 6 -20.34 -0.19 11.55
C THR A 6 -19.16 0.69 11.98
N PRO A 7 -18.58 0.52 13.17
CA PRO A 7 -17.33 1.20 13.55
C PRO A 7 -16.22 0.93 12.53
N GLU A 8 -15.38 1.92 12.26
CA GLU A 8 -14.33 1.81 11.24
C GLU A 8 -13.35 0.66 11.54
N ALA A 9 -12.99 0.47 12.81
CA ALA A 9 -12.15 -0.63 13.25
C ALA A 9 -12.76 -2.03 12.99
N SER A 10 -14.10 -2.10 12.85
CA SER A 10 -14.86 -3.33 12.59
C SER A 10 -15.20 -3.56 11.12
N LEU A 11 -14.73 -2.67 10.23
CA LEU A 11 -14.95 -2.86 8.79
C LEU A 11 -14.26 -4.14 8.29
N PRO A 12 -14.91 -4.90 7.39
CA PRO A 12 -14.37 -6.17 6.91
C PRO A 12 -13.01 -5.99 6.23
N ARG A 13 -12.05 -6.76 6.69
CA ARG A 13 -10.71 -6.86 6.12
C ARG A 13 -10.36 -8.34 6.03
N ARG A 14 -9.98 -8.80 4.85
CA ARG A 14 -9.72 -10.21 4.60
C ARG A 14 -8.37 -10.41 3.92
N LEU A 15 -7.70 -11.47 4.30
CA LEU A 15 -6.53 -12.00 3.62
C LEU A 15 -6.84 -13.41 3.15
N ALA A 16 -6.45 -13.74 1.93
CA ALA A 16 -6.62 -15.06 1.36
C ALA A 16 -5.41 -15.44 0.50
N LYS A 17 -5.07 -16.71 0.47
CA LYS A 17 -4.20 -17.30 -0.55
C LYS A 17 -5.11 -17.91 -1.61
N VAL A 18 -4.90 -17.55 -2.86
CA VAL A 18 -5.68 -18.02 -4.01
C VAL A 18 -4.73 -18.74 -4.96
N THR A 19 -5.10 -19.94 -5.38
CA THR A 19 -4.36 -20.69 -6.39
C THR A 19 -5.23 -20.77 -7.63
N VAL A 20 -4.69 -20.36 -8.77
CA VAL A 20 -5.36 -20.39 -10.07
C VAL A 20 -4.63 -21.39 -10.96
N ALA A 21 -5.34 -22.40 -11.41
CA ALA A 21 -4.86 -23.32 -12.44
C ALA A 21 -5.51 -22.95 -13.77
N PHE A 22 -4.71 -22.83 -14.82
CA PHE A 22 -5.21 -22.55 -16.16
C PHE A 22 -4.47 -23.41 -17.20
N GLU A 23 -5.18 -23.80 -18.22
CA GLU A 23 -4.59 -24.52 -19.35
C GLU A 23 -4.24 -23.53 -20.46
N ALA A 24 -2.98 -23.58 -20.88
CA ALA A 24 -2.49 -22.78 -22.00
C ALA A 24 -1.63 -23.66 -22.90
N ARG A 25 -2.00 -23.76 -24.19
CA ARG A 25 -1.28 -24.53 -25.21
C ARG A 25 -1.02 -26.01 -24.83
N GLY A 26 -2.01 -26.62 -24.15
CA GLY A 26 -1.92 -28.02 -23.72
C GLY A 26 -1.08 -28.28 -22.48
N ALA A 27 -0.62 -27.22 -21.80
CA ALA A 27 0.07 -27.32 -20.51
C ALA A 27 -0.77 -26.66 -19.41
N VAL A 28 -0.80 -27.29 -18.24
CA VAL A 28 -1.44 -26.70 -17.05
C VAL A 28 -0.40 -25.84 -16.33
N ALA A 29 -0.69 -24.54 -16.21
CA ALA A 29 0.08 -23.64 -15.38
C ALA A 29 -0.69 -23.34 -14.09
N VAL A 30 0.04 -23.26 -12.96
CA VAL A 30 -0.53 -22.96 -11.67
C VAL A 30 0.14 -21.71 -11.11
N GLU A 31 -0.65 -20.73 -10.75
CA GLU A 31 -0.19 -19.50 -10.13
C GLU A 31 -0.83 -19.33 -8.75
N ALA A 32 -0.03 -18.91 -7.79
CA ALA A 32 -0.50 -18.61 -6.44
C ALA A 32 -0.46 -17.11 -6.18
N TYR A 33 -1.49 -16.61 -5.54
CA TYR A 33 -1.65 -15.21 -5.19
C TYR A 33 -1.94 -15.05 -3.70
N ALA A 34 -1.35 -14.05 -3.08
CA ALA A 34 -1.81 -13.52 -1.80
C ALA A 34 -2.73 -12.32 -2.09
N VAL A 35 -3.94 -12.37 -1.58
CA VAL A 35 -4.98 -11.36 -1.83
C VAL A 35 -5.39 -10.73 -0.52
N SER A 36 -5.30 -9.42 -0.42
CA SER A 36 -5.83 -8.64 0.69
C SER A 36 -6.95 -7.75 0.22
N SER A 37 -8.08 -7.78 0.91
CA SER A 37 -9.25 -6.96 0.58
C SER A 37 -9.81 -6.26 1.81
N CYS A 38 -10.38 -5.08 1.61
CA CYS A 38 -11.08 -4.39 2.66
C CYS A 38 -12.28 -3.59 2.14
N VAL A 39 -13.19 -3.32 3.06
CA VAL A 39 -14.19 -2.28 2.91
C VAL A 39 -13.63 -1.06 3.63
N GLY A 40 -13.57 0.07 2.94
CA GLY A 40 -12.85 1.22 3.43
C GLY A 40 -13.60 2.11 4.40
N GLY A 41 -12.81 2.87 5.13
CA GLY A 41 -13.22 3.98 6.00
C GLY A 41 -13.02 5.34 5.33
N GLY A 42 -12.71 6.35 6.12
CA GLY A 42 -12.33 7.68 5.68
C GLY A 42 -13.28 8.35 4.70
N ALA A 43 -12.69 9.08 3.74
CA ALA A 43 -13.44 9.82 2.73
C ALA A 43 -14.21 8.89 1.78
N ALA A 44 -13.66 7.72 1.42
CA ALA A 44 -14.35 6.76 0.56
C ALA A 44 -15.67 6.29 1.17
N ARG A 45 -15.67 6.01 2.48
CA ARG A 45 -16.89 5.66 3.21
C ARG A 45 -17.86 6.83 3.29
N ALA A 46 -17.37 8.02 3.61
CA ALA A 46 -18.18 9.21 3.71
C ALA A 46 -18.91 9.48 2.38
N MET A 47 -18.18 9.44 1.25
CA MET A 47 -18.77 9.63 -0.07
C MET A 47 -19.80 8.54 -0.44
N ALA A 48 -19.51 7.28 -0.13
CA ALA A 48 -20.43 6.17 -0.41
C ALA A 48 -21.71 6.21 0.41
N CYS A 49 -21.69 6.88 1.55
CA CYS A 49 -22.82 6.97 2.46
C CYS A 49 -23.57 8.31 2.37
N ALA A 50 -23.03 9.27 1.65
CA ALA A 50 -23.64 10.59 1.50
C ALA A 50 -24.95 10.50 0.69
N PRO A 51 -26.08 11.02 1.20
CA PRO A 51 -27.36 10.95 0.50
C PRO A 51 -27.33 11.59 -0.89
N GLU A 52 -26.59 12.71 -1.05
CA GLU A 52 -26.38 13.41 -2.31
C GLU A 52 -25.67 12.58 -3.37
N HIS A 53 -24.92 11.56 -2.95
CA HIS A 53 -24.19 10.64 -3.83
C HIS A 53 -24.92 9.31 -4.10
N ALA A 54 -26.13 9.13 -3.58
CA ALA A 54 -26.86 7.85 -3.68
C ALA A 54 -27.06 7.38 -5.13
N GLY A 55 -27.17 8.31 -6.07
CA GLY A 55 -27.30 8.01 -7.50
C GLY A 55 -26.05 7.38 -8.13
N HIS A 56 -24.87 7.60 -7.55
CA HIS A 56 -23.60 7.08 -8.07
C HIS A 56 -23.31 5.64 -7.64
N LYS A 57 -24.00 5.14 -6.62
CA LYS A 57 -23.83 3.76 -6.10
C LYS A 57 -22.37 3.42 -5.74
N PHE A 58 -21.67 4.36 -5.16
CA PHE A 58 -20.28 4.17 -4.72
C PHE A 58 -20.17 3.02 -3.73
N VAL A 59 -19.21 2.13 -3.95
CA VAL A 59 -18.93 0.98 -3.09
C VAL A 59 -17.48 1.06 -2.61
N PRO A 60 -17.22 1.38 -1.33
CA PRO A 60 -15.87 1.53 -0.80
C PRO A 60 -15.24 0.16 -0.53
N PHE A 61 -15.07 -0.63 -1.58
CA PHE A 61 -14.43 -1.93 -1.57
C PHE A 61 -13.25 -1.95 -2.55
N GLY A 62 -12.16 -2.52 -2.11
CA GLY A 62 -10.99 -2.75 -2.94
C GLY A 62 -10.17 -3.93 -2.44
N CYS A 63 -9.33 -4.42 -3.30
CA CYS A 63 -8.35 -5.43 -2.95
C CYS A 63 -7.06 -5.26 -3.78
N VAL A 64 -6.01 -5.87 -3.25
CA VAL A 64 -4.73 -6.04 -3.94
C VAL A 64 -4.36 -7.51 -3.98
N ALA A 65 -3.70 -7.92 -5.05
CA ALA A 65 -3.22 -9.27 -5.24
C ALA A 65 -1.74 -9.27 -5.61
N ALA A 66 -0.93 -9.98 -4.83
CA ALA A 66 0.47 -10.23 -5.13
C ALA A 66 0.63 -11.64 -5.67
N ARG A 67 1.27 -11.80 -6.84
CA ARG A 67 1.67 -13.09 -7.35
C ARG A 67 2.85 -13.62 -6.53
N LEU A 68 2.71 -14.82 -6.00
CA LEU A 68 3.77 -15.45 -5.20
C LEU A 68 4.79 -16.11 -6.13
N GLY A 69 6.08 -15.90 -5.83
CA GLY A 69 7.19 -16.50 -6.56
C GLY A 69 7.68 -15.71 -7.79
N ALA A 70 6.88 -14.82 -8.35
CA ALA A 70 7.28 -13.93 -9.44
C ALA A 70 6.44 -12.66 -9.40
N PRO A 71 6.89 -11.57 -8.77
CA PRO A 71 6.19 -10.30 -8.79
C PRO A 71 5.92 -9.87 -10.22
N GLY A 72 4.68 -9.55 -10.53
CA GLY A 72 4.26 -9.14 -11.87
C GLY A 72 3.94 -7.65 -11.90
N GLY A 73 4.06 -7.01 -13.06
CA GLY A 73 3.71 -5.60 -13.23
C GLY A 73 2.21 -5.35 -13.02
N GLY A 74 1.89 -4.50 -12.05
CA GLY A 74 0.55 -4.23 -11.56
C GLY A 74 -0.47 -3.86 -12.63
N ARG A 75 -1.58 -4.54 -12.62
CA ARG A 75 -2.74 -4.30 -13.46
C ARG A 75 -3.87 -3.71 -12.64
N CYS A 76 -4.71 -2.93 -13.29
CA CYS A 76 -5.93 -2.41 -12.69
C CYS A 76 -7.13 -3.23 -13.12
N TYR A 77 -8.05 -3.47 -12.19
CA TYR A 77 -9.31 -4.18 -12.42
C TYR A 77 -10.47 -3.39 -11.82
N THR A 78 -11.60 -3.43 -12.52
CA THR A 78 -12.92 -3.13 -11.97
C THR A 78 -13.79 -4.37 -12.18
N PHE A 79 -13.44 -5.46 -11.48
CA PHE A 79 -13.84 -6.85 -11.74
C PHE A 79 -13.31 -7.41 -13.06
N LEU A 80 -13.35 -6.65 -14.13
CA LEU A 80 -12.72 -6.95 -15.41
C LEU A 80 -11.41 -6.15 -15.54
N PRO A 81 -10.43 -6.66 -16.28
CA PRO A 81 -9.18 -5.94 -16.49
C PRO A 81 -9.43 -4.62 -17.24
N VAL A 82 -8.81 -3.57 -16.74
CA VAL A 82 -8.73 -2.27 -17.40
C VAL A 82 -7.35 -2.16 -18.05
N PRO A 83 -7.21 -1.62 -19.26
CA PRO A 83 -5.92 -1.52 -19.96
C PRO A 83 -5.01 -0.43 -19.35
N VAL A 84 -4.92 -0.42 -18.02
CA VAL A 84 -4.13 0.52 -17.22
C VAL A 84 -3.04 -0.25 -16.49
N ARG A 85 -1.83 0.28 -16.52
CA ARG A 85 -0.74 -0.14 -15.64
C ARG A 85 -0.68 0.81 -14.44
N THR A 86 -0.56 0.23 -13.25
CA THR A 86 -0.55 1.02 -12.03
C THR A 86 0.84 1.51 -11.63
N GLY A 87 1.89 0.87 -12.15
CA GLY A 87 3.27 1.05 -11.68
C GLY A 87 3.54 0.38 -10.32
N LEU A 88 2.53 -0.24 -9.69
CA LEU A 88 2.69 -0.95 -8.44
C LEU A 88 3.09 -2.41 -8.70
N PRO A 89 3.84 -3.06 -7.81
CA PRO A 89 4.23 -4.47 -7.97
C PRO A 89 3.12 -5.47 -7.62
N VAL A 90 1.89 -5.00 -7.44
CA VAL A 90 0.69 -5.79 -7.14
C VAL A 90 -0.44 -5.43 -8.09
N ASP A 91 -1.32 -6.36 -8.35
CA ASP A 91 -2.58 -6.10 -9.06
C ASP A 91 -3.56 -5.40 -8.11
N VAL A 92 -4.35 -4.47 -8.64
CA VAL A 92 -5.32 -3.68 -7.88
C VAL A 92 -6.71 -3.90 -8.46
N ASN A 93 -7.70 -4.15 -7.61
CA ASN A 93 -9.10 -4.22 -8.00
C ASN A 93 -9.97 -3.36 -7.05
N GLY A 94 -10.92 -2.63 -7.63
CA GLY A 94 -11.84 -1.79 -6.87
C GLY A 94 -13.02 -1.33 -7.71
N TYR A 95 -13.99 -0.70 -7.07
CA TYR A 95 -15.14 -0.08 -7.73
C TYR A 95 -14.77 1.31 -8.26
N PHE A 96 -13.80 1.35 -9.18
CA PHE A 96 -13.37 2.61 -9.79
C PHE A 96 -14.40 3.15 -10.77
N GLU A 97 -14.56 4.45 -10.79
CA GLU A 97 -15.20 5.16 -11.88
C GLU A 97 -14.23 5.24 -13.07
N LEU A 98 -14.67 4.78 -14.21
CA LEU A 98 -13.86 4.73 -15.42
C LEU A 98 -14.19 5.88 -16.36
N SER A 99 -13.23 6.23 -17.22
CA SER A 99 -13.47 7.08 -18.37
C SER A 99 -14.58 6.51 -19.27
N SER A 100 -15.23 7.35 -20.08
CA SER A 100 -16.36 6.95 -20.94
C SER A 100 -16.01 5.80 -21.90
N ASN A 101 -14.76 5.70 -22.32
CA ASN A 101 -14.27 4.61 -23.18
C ASN A 101 -13.79 3.38 -22.37
N ARG A 102 -13.89 3.42 -21.03
CA ARG A 102 -13.45 2.38 -20.08
C ARG A 102 -11.98 1.97 -20.21
N ARG A 103 -11.14 2.86 -20.72
CA ARG A 103 -9.71 2.59 -20.91
C ARG A 103 -8.83 3.14 -19.81
N ASP A 104 -9.39 3.97 -18.93
CA ASP A 104 -8.65 4.59 -17.84
C ASP A 104 -9.51 4.76 -16.59
N VAL A 105 -8.85 4.82 -15.44
CA VAL A 105 -9.46 5.24 -14.18
C VAL A 105 -9.66 6.76 -14.25
N TRP A 106 -10.87 7.21 -13.97
CA TRP A 106 -11.19 8.64 -14.07
C TRP A 106 -10.38 9.43 -13.04
N HIS A 107 -9.53 10.32 -13.51
CA HIS A 107 -8.78 11.25 -12.68
C HIS A 107 -8.52 12.57 -13.43
N GLY A 108 -8.42 13.69 -12.71
CA GLY A 108 -8.08 14.99 -13.24
C GLY A 108 -8.38 16.09 -12.24
N GLU A 109 -7.58 17.16 -12.28
CA GLU A 109 -7.72 18.31 -11.39
C GLU A 109 -8.65 19.37 -11.98
N ASP A 110 -8.68 19.51 -13.30
CA ASP A 110 -9.46 20.54 -14.02
C ASP A 110 -10.88 20.11 -14.38
N MET A 111 -11.46 19.20 -13.61
CA MET A 111 -12.80 18.68 -13.88
C MET A 111 -13.86 19.41 -13.07
N ALA A 112 -14.99 19.69 -13.69
CA ALA A 112 -16.16 20.26 -13.03
C ALA A 112 -17.31 19.24 -12.91
N GLY A 113 -18.22 19.46 -11.98
CA GLY A 113 -19.43 18.66 -11.83
C GLY A 113 -19.18 17.18 -11.57
N ALA A 114 -19.89 16.32 -12.30
CA ALA A 114 -19.82 14.86 -12.12
C ALA A 114 -18.44 14.26 -12.40
N GLY A 115 -17.64 14.87 -13.25
CA GLY A 115 -16.28 14.42 -13.53
C GLY A 115 -15.35 14.58 -12.32
N ARG A 116 -15.46 15.73 -11.65
CA ARG A 116 -14.71 15.98 -10.42
C ARG A 116 -15.07 15.00 -9.32
N LEU A 117 -16.35 14.75 -9.08
CA LEU A 117 -16.81 13.79 -8.08
C LEU A 117 -16.26 12.38 -8.34
N LYS A 118 -16.21 11.92 -9.60
CA LYS A 118 -15.65 10.64 -9.98
C LYS A 118 -14.14 10.57 -9.71
N SER A 119 -13.42 11.65 -9.98
CA SER A 119 -11.99 11.76 -9.68
C SER A 119 -11.74 11.71 -8.16
N GLU A 120 -12.49 12.49 -7.39
CA GLU A 120 -12.43 12.50 -5.93
C GLU A 120 -12.74 11.12 -5.34
N TRP A 121 -13.76 10.44 -5.88
CA TRP A 121 -14.08 9.06 -5.50
C TRP A 121 -12.92 8.10 -5.72
N ASN A 122 -12.31 8.10 -6.91
CA ASN A 122 -11.22 7.20 -7.22
C ASN A 122 -9.98 7.45 -6.34
N VAL A 123 -9.67 8.72 -6.06
CA VAL A 123 -8.59 9.08 -5.14
C VAL A 123 -8.89 8.60 -3.72
N ALA A 124 -10.11 8.81 -3.23
CA ALA A 124 -10.53 8.32 -1.92
C ALA A 124 -10.47 6.78 -1.85
N LEU A 125 -10.94 6.09 -2.88
CA LEU A 125 -10.89 4.63 -2.95
C LEU A 125 -9.45 4.10 -2.92
N LEU A 126 -8.53 4.75 -3.64
CA LEU A 126 -7.12 4.39 -3.65
C LEU A 126 -6.46 4.60 -2.29
N LYS A 127 -6.74 5.72 -1.63
CA LYS A 127 -6.12 6.07 -0.34
C LYS A 127 -6.71 5.29 0.83
N ASP A 128 -8.03 5.26 0.95
CA ASP A 128 -8.70 4.78 2.16
C ASP A 128 -9.04 3.28 2.11
N VAL A 129 -8.89 2.65 0.94
CA VAL A 129 -9.25 1.24 0.75
C VAL A 129 -8.09 0.43 0.18
N VAL A 130 -7.59 0.82 -0.99
CA VAL A 130 -6.53 0.06 -1.69
C VAL A 130 -5.22 0.13 -0.91
N ALA A 131 -4.82 1.31 -0.45
CA ALA A 131 -3.59 1.48 0.33
C ALA A 131 -3.64 0.71 1.65
N VAL A 132 -4.80 0.73 2.34
CA VAL A 132 -5.01 -0.05 3.57
C VAL A 132 -4.91 -1.55 3.30
N ALA A 133 -5.54 -2.05 2.22
CA ALA A 133 -5.43 -3.45 1.83
C ALA A 133 -3.98 -3.82 1.48
N TYR A 134 -3.26 -2.93 0.84
CA TYR A 134 -1.87 -3.13 0.43
C TYR A 134 -0.93 -3.21 1.64
N ALA A 135 -0.98 -2.23 2.54
CA ALA A 135 -0.14 -2.24 3.74
C ALA A 135 -0.37 -3.52 4.59
N ARG A 136 -1.62 -4.00 4.65
CA ARG A 136 -1.97 -5.26 5.31
C ARG A 136 -1.45 -6.49 4.55
N LEU A 137 -1.38 -6.45 3.23
CA LEU A 137 -0.75 -7.50 2.44
C LEU A 137 0.74 -7.59 2.77
N LEU A 138 1.44 -6.45 2.83
CA LEU A 138 2.85 -6.39 3.23
C LEU A 138 3.04 -6.98 4.62
N LEU A 139 2.20 -6.59 5.59
CA LEU A 139 2.25 -7.12 6.95
C LEU A 139 2.08 -8.64 7.00
N ALA A 140 1.12 -9.15 6.26
CA ALA A 140 0.81 -10.57 6.27
C ALA A 140 1.87 -11.44 5.60
N LEU A 141 2.58 -10.89 4.63
CA LEU A 141 3.67 -11.58 3.92
C LEU A 141 5.01 -11.45 4.65
N GLY A 142 5.18 -10.46 5.52
CA GLY A 142 6.41 -10.25 6.27
C GLY A 142 7.65 -10.19 5.36
N ALA A 143 8.66 -11.00 5.62
CA ALA A 143 9.89 -11.04 4.81
C ALA A 143 9.64 -11.37 3.32
N ALA A 144 8.60 -12.14 3.00
CA ALA A 144 8.24 -12.46 1.62
C ALA A 144 7.69 -11.23 0.85
N ALA A 145 7.42 -10.13 1.52
CA ALA A 145 6.97 -8.88 0.89
C ALA A 145 8.10 -8.00 0.36
N ALA A 146 9.38 -8.38 0.49
CA ALA A 146 10.51 -7.53 0.14
C ALA A 146 10.41 -6.93 -1.28
N GLY A 147 10.04 -7.73 -2.28
CA GLY A 147 9.85 -7.29 -3.66
C GLY A 147 8.49 -6.66 -3.96
N LEU A 148 7.65 -6.45 -2.96
CA LEU A 148 6.30 -5.93 -3.12
C LEU A 148 6.13 -4.49 -2.59
N TRP A 149 7.19 -3.89 -2.07
CA TRP A 149 7.13 -2.48 -1.70
C TRP A 149 7.00 -1.60 -2.96
N PRO A 150 6.15 -0.57 -2.96
CA PRO A 150 5.95 0.30 -4.12
C PRO A 150 7.09 1.33 -4.22
N LEU A 151 8.29 0.86 -4.61
CA LEU A 151 9.51 1.66 -4.59
C LEU A 151 9.59 2.63 -5.77
N GLU A 152 9.05 2.24 -6.92
CA GLU A 152 9.02 3.07 -8.12
C GLU A 152 7.82 4.02 -8.13
N ALA A 153 7.92 5.08 -8.94
CA ALA A 153 6.80 5.98 -9.17
C ALA A 153 5.61 5.24 -9.79
N GLY A 154 4.41 5.64 -9.42
CA GLY A 154 3.19 5.16 -10.04
C GLY A 154 3.08 5.56 -11.51
N ALA A 155 2.21 4.90 -12.26
CA ALA A 155 1.96 5.23 -13.67
C ALA A 155 1.05 6.47 -13.81
N GLY A 156 1.28 7.49 -13.01
CA GLY A 156 0.57 8.76 -13.02
C GLY A 156 0.08 9.22 -11.64
N PRO A 157 -0.44 10.45 -11.53
CA PRO A 157 -0.69 11.11 -10.25
C PRO A 157 -1.59 10.35 -9.27
N CYS A 158 -2.63 9.69 -9.75
CA CYS A 158 -3.53 8.92 -8.86
C CYS A 158 -2.83 7.69 -8.27
N TRP A 159 -1.94 7.04 -9.02
CA TRP A 159 -1.17 5.89 -8.55
C TRP A 159 -0.03 6.31 -7.64
N ASP A 160 0.57 7.49 -7.87
CA ASP A 160 1.51 8.11 -6.94
C ASP A 160 0.83 8.48 -5.62
N ALA A 161 -0.40 8.97 -5.66
CA ALA A 161 -1.20 9.22 -4.45
C ALA A 161 -1.52 7.93 -3.69
N CYS A 162 -1.82 6.84 -4.40
CA CYS A 162 -1.99 5.51 -3.79
C CYS A 162 -0.68 5.03 -3.14
N ARG A 163 0.44 5.14 -3.86
CA ARG A 163 1.77 4.79 -3.36
C ARG A 163 2.10 5.55 -2.07
N ALA A 164 1.90 6.85 -2.04
CA ALA A 164 2.13 7.66 -0.84
C ALA A 164 1.25 7.18 0.33
N ALA A 165 -0.03 6.92 0.08
CA ALA A 165 -0.94 6.41 1.10
C ALA A 165 -0.55 5.02 1.61
N VAL A 166 0.07 4.16 0.78
CA VAL A 166 0.61 2.87 1.26
C VAL A 166 1.72 3.09 2.29
N PHE A 167 2.62 4.04 2.09
CA PHE A 167 3.65 4.38 3.07
C PHE A 167 3.06 5.00 4.34
N ASP A 168 2.04 5.85 4.22
CA ASP A 168 1.34 6.42 5.36
C ASP A 168 0.69 5.32 6.23
N GLU A 169 0.01 4.36 5.61
CA GLU A 169 -0.57 3.19 6.31
C GLU A 169 0.49 2.25 6.88
N ALA A 170 1.58 2.03 6.14
CA ALA A 170 2.68 1.17 6.54
C ALA A 170 3.41 1.70 7.79
N ARG A 171 3.45 3.01 7.95
CA ARG A 171 4.15 3.70 9.05
C ARG A 171 3.78 3.18 10.43
N ASP A 172 2.50 2.81 10.60
CA ASP A 172 1.92 2.40 11.89
C ASP A 172 1.79 0.88 12.05
N LEU A 173 2.30 0.09 11.10
CA LEU A 173 2.25 -1.38 11.13
C LEU A 173 3.64 -1.97 11.41
N PRO A 174 3.77 -3.07 12.18
CA PRO A 174 5.04 -3.71 12.49
C PRO A 174 5.60 -4.48 11.27
N LEU A 175 6.08 -3.74 10.27
CA LEU A 175 6.51 -4.25 8.96
C LEU A 175 8.02 -4.50 8.86
N LEU A 176 8.80 -3.93 9.75
CA LEU A 176 10.25 -4.04 9.75
C LEU A 176 10.70 -4.92 10.91
N THR A 177 11.91 -5.45 10.80
CA THR A 177 12.52 -6.24 11.88
C THR A 177 13.78 -5.53 12.35
N THR A 178 13.85 -5.20 13.63
CA THR A 178 15.07 -4.64 14.24
C THR A 178 15.93 -5.76 14.81
N ASP A 179 17.25 -5.59 14.78
CA ASP A 179 18.20 -6.51 15.41
C ASP A 179 18.23 -6.37 16.96
N LEU A 180 17.52 -5.39 17.49
CA LEU A 180 17.38 -5.23 18.92
C LEU A 180 16.60 -6.40 19.54
N ASP A 181 17.07 -6.93 20.66
CA ASP A 181 16.44 -8.01 21.44
C ASP A 181 16.16 -9.31 20.62
N GLY A 182 17.00 -9.62 19.62
CA GLY A 182 16.93 -10.90 18.89
C GLY A 182 15.92 -10.92 17.73
N GLY A 183 15.61 -9.78 17.16
CA GLY A 183 14.78 -9.70 15.96
C GLY A 183 13.29 -9.50 16.24
N ARG A 184 12.91 -8.29 16.67
CA ARG A 184 11.51 -7.93 16.91
C ARG A 184 10.91 -7.15 15.76
N ALA A 185 9.65 -7.46 15.42
CA ALA A 185 8.88 -6.66 14.49
C ALA A 185 8.61 -5.26 15.07
N ILE A 186 8.78 -4.24 14.24
CA ILE A 186 8.64 -2.83 14.64
C ILE A 186 7.93 -2.02 13.56
N GLU A 187 7.19 -1.02 14.00
CA GLU A 187 6.60 -0.04 13.12
C GLU A 187 7.70 0.89 12.55
N PRO A 188 7.70 1.17 11.25
CA PRO A 188 8.67 2.08 10.63
C PRO A 188 8.83 3.41 11.36
N LYS A 189 7.76 4.04 11.81
CA LYS A 189 7.81 5.31 12.56
C LYS A 189 8.63 5.27 13.87
N ARG A 190 8.93 4.08 14.37
CA ARG A 190 9.66 3.87 15.63
C ARG A 190 11.10 3.41 15.40
N CYS A 191 11.48 3.10 14.17
CA CYS A 191 12.83 2.63 13.87
C CYS A 191 13.79 3.76 13.51
N VAL A 192 15.07 3.48 13.70
CA VAL A 192 16.19 4.22 13.10
C VAL A 192 16.60 3.46 11.84
N ALA A 193 16.32 4.02 10.68
CA ALA A 193 16.65 3.41 9.41
C ALA A 193 18.16 3.56 9.12
N ALA A 194 18.84 2.46 8.89
CA ALA A 194 20.25 2.41 8.56
C ALA A 194 20.47 1.73 7.20
N ARG A 195 21.54 2.12 6.50
CA ARG A 195 22.05 1.46 5.30
C ARG A 195 23.15 0.48 5.69
N ALA A 196 23.48 -0.44 4.81
CA ALA A 196 24.57 -1.40 5.05
C ALA A 196 25.92 -0.73 5.38
N GLU A 197 26.18 0.43 4.75
CA GLU A 197 27.41 1.23 4.99
C GLU A 197 27.44 1.93 6.35
N ASP A 198 26.32 2.06 7.03
CA ASP A 198 26.21 2.71 8.34
C ASP A 198 26.55 1.75 9.51
N GLY A 199 27.05 0.53 9.23
CA GLY A 199 27.19 -0.58 10.18
C GLY A 199 27.83 -0.18 11.51
N ALA A 200 28.99 0.47 11.52
CA ALA A 200 29.66 0.87 12.77
C ALA A 200 28.82 1.85 13.61
N ILE A 201 28.06 2.74 12.97
CA ILE A 201 27.16 3.68 13.64
C ILE A 201 25.91 2.93 14.12
N ALA A 202 25.37 2.05 13.30
CA ALA A 202 24.24 1.20 13.63
C ALA A 202 24.51 0.34 14.89
N ASP A 203 25.70 -0.27 14.97
CA ASP A 203 26.12 -1.06 16.12
C ASP A 203 26.17 -0.23 17.42
N LEU A 204 26.71 1.01 17.35
CA LEU A 204 26.70 1.93 18.50
C LEU A 204 25.28 2.27 18.94
N LEU A 205 24.38 2.56 18.02
CA LEU A 205 22.97 2.87 18.33
C LEU A 205 22.22 1.66 18.91
N LEU A 206 22.55 0.45 18.47
CA LEU A 206 22.01 -0.79 19.05
C LEU A 206 22.50 -0.99 20.50
N LEU A 207 23.77 -0.67 20.81
CA LEU A 207 24.28 -0.68 22.19
C LEU A 207 23.51 0.28 23.11
N GLU A 208 23.09 1.41 22.56
CA GLU A 208 22.23 2.39 23.27
C GLU A 208 20.73 1.99 23.25
N ARG A 209 20.42 0.76 22.87
CA ARG A 209 19.05 0.21 22.87
C ARG A 209 18.10 0.93 21.89
N LEU A 210 18.62 1.59 20.88
CA LEU A 210 17.80 2.15 19.81
C LEU A 210 17.41 1.06 18.80
N PRO A 211 16.16 1.09 18.30
CA PRO A 211 15.66 0.07 17.39
C PRO A 211 16.12 0.36 15.96
N VAL A 212 17.36 0.04 15.67
CA VAL A 212 17.95 0.19 14.34
C VAL A 212 17.44 -0.93 13.42
N VAL A 213 17.20 -0.58 12.16
CA VAL A 213 16.82 -1.52 11.10
C VAL A 213 17.70 -1.27 9.89
N ALA A 214 18.50 -2.27 9.53
CA ALA A 214 19.25 -2.26 8.28
C ALA A 214 18.30 -2.51 7.09
N LEU A 215 18.32 -1.62 6.11
CA LEU A 215 17.41 -1.63 4.98
C LEU A 215 18.17 -1.69 3.65
N GLU A 216 17.60 -2.39 2.68
CA GLU A 216 18.06 -2.31 1.30
C GLU A 216 17.99 -0.85 0.78
N PRO A 217 18.96 -0.39 -0.05
CA PRO A 217 19.09 1.02 -0.41
C PRO A 217 17.81 1.63 -0.99
N ALA A 218 17.10 0.91 -1.86
CA ALA A 218 15.88 1.40 -2.48
C ALA A 218 14.73 1.56 -1.47
N LEU A 219 14.59 0.60 -0.55
CA LEU A 219 13.57 0.67 0.50
C LEU A 219 13.91 1.76 1.53
N HIS A 220 15.18 1.87 1.92
CA HIS A 220 15.67 2.95 2.78
C HIS A 220 15.29 4.32 2.20
N ALA A 221 15.68 4.58 0.94
CA ALA A 221 15.38 5.84 0.27
C ALA A 221 13.88 6.14 0.22
N ALA A 222 13.06 5.13 -0.10
CA ALA A 222 11.61 5.30 -0.19
C ALA A 222 10.96 5.60 1.17
N LEU A 223 11.36 4.89 2.23
CA LEU A 223 10.82 5.10 3.58
C LEU A 223 11.24 6.45 4.18
N VAL A 224 12.49 6.89 3.94
CA VAL A 224 12.98 8.21 4.36
C VAL A 224 12.27 9.32 3.60
N ALA A 225 12.19 9.23 2.26
CA ALA A 225 11.50 10.21 1.44
C ALA A 225 10.03 10.37 1.79
N SER A 226 9.36 9.27 2.15
CA SER A 226 7.95 9.26 2.58
C SER A 226 7.77 9.66 4.05
N LYS A 227 8.85 10.01 4.77
CA LYS A 227 8.83 10.31 6.22
C LYS A 227 8.18 9.19 7.04
N CYS A 228 8.31 7.97 6.58
CA CYS A 228 7.71 6.80 7.20
C CYS A 228 8.51 6.32 8.42
N VAL A 229 9.82 6.54 8.47
CA VAL A 229 10.72 6.14 9.56
C VAL A 229 10.76 7.15 10.69
N GLY A 230 11.12 6.70 11.90
CA GLY A 230 11.28 7.55 13.07
C GLY A 230 12.50 8.47 12.97
N ALA A 231 13.62 7.91 12.50
CA ALA A 231 14.85 8.64 12.23
C ALA A 231 15.66 7.95 11.14
N GLU A 232 16.60 8.69 10.55
CA GLU A 232 17.62 8.15 9.65
C GLU A 232 18.95 8.06 10.40
N CYS A 233 19.65 6.93 10.27
CA CYS A 233 21.01 6.77 10.78
C CYS A 233 21.93 7.72 9.99
N SER A 234 22.38 8.79 10.65
CA SER A 234 23.21 9.82 10.05
C SER A 234 24.12 10.46 11.07
N PRO A 235 25.26 11.03 10.68
CA PRO A 235 26.13 11.77 11.59
C PRO A 235 25.40 12.89 12.36
N LYS A 236 24.41 13.52 11.71
CA LYS A 236 23.57 14.56 12.34
C LYS A 236 22.71 13.98 13.45
N PHE A 237 22.07 12.82 13.22
CA PHE A 237 21.25 12.13 14.21
C PHE A 237 22.10 11.72 15.41
N VAL A 238 23.27 11.11 15.17
CA VAL A 238 24.19 10.67 16.24
C VAL A 238 24.66 11.84 17.08
N ARG A 239 25.06 12.96 16.46
CA ARG A 239 25.43 14.18 17.23
C ARG A 239 24.29 14.68 18.11
N ALA A 240 23.06 14.71 17.58
CA ALA A 240 21.90 15.17 18.35
C ALA A 240 21.52 14.21 19.49
N PHE A 241 21.93 12.93 19.40
CA PHE A 241 21.66 11.93 20.42
C PHE A 241 22.66 11.98 21.58
N TYR A 242 23.94 12.32 21.30
CA TYR A 242 25.03 12.32 22.31
C TYR A 242 25.41 13.72 22.85
N ILE A 243 24.83 14.79 22.35
CA ILE A 243 25.02 16.17 22.80
C ILE A 243 23.72 16.73 23.39
#